data_9c83166780e6b616841bf026272114fd
#
_entry.id   9c83166780e6b616841bf026272114fd
#
_cell.length_a   1.000
_cell.length_b   1.000
_cell.length_c   1.000
_cell.angle_alpha   90.00
_cell.angle_beta   90.00
_cell.angle_gamma   90.00
#
_symmetry.space_group_name_H-M   'P 1'
#
loop_
_entity.id
_entity.type
_entity.pdbx_description
1 polymer ?
#
loop_
_entity_poly.entity_id
_entity_poly.type
_entity_poly.pdbx_seq_one_letter_code
_entity_poly.pdbx_strand_id
1 'polypeptide(L)'
;MPDKKLLSQVRAIFFRSKEMIVVLSLFFASIVGAAAWQMTRAISTLCDDAALGALDIPLKFSLASFAVFSFLAFEMSYKLRRYKLDECMNTVAHAKRKIFLAQGVIFVVIILIFFAFFNIWSLLLFVKYRNFNCWHGKFIIQTVLNMLLSHFFVPCCAAAMGMSASLLFRRINGCLGLVLFVLLGSPLSNYLG
;
A
#
# COMPACT_ATOMS: atom_id res chain seq x y z
N MET A 1 5.03 7.03 22.89
CA MET A 1 4.83 7.75 21.63
C MET A 1 6.18 8.08 21.01
N PRO A 2 6.34 8.05 19.69
CA PRO A 2 7.58 8.53 19.06
C PRO A 2 7.75 10.02 19.34
N ASP A 3 8.99 10.42 19.62
CA ASP A 3 9.34 11.82 19.84
C ASP A 3 9.11 12.62 18.55
N LYS A 4 8.53 13.83 18.64
CA LYS A 4 8.24 14.69 17.48
C LYS A 4 9.50 14.97 16.64
N LYS A 5 10.65 15.11 17.29
CA LYS A 5 11.95 15.34 16.64
C LYS A 5 12.38 14.11 15.83
N LEU A 6 12.24 12.91 16.39
CA LEU A 6 12.52 11.66 15.70
C LEU A 6 11.61 11.45 14.48
N LEU A 7 10.31 11.69 14.65
CA LEU A 7 9.35 11.58 13.54
C LEU A 7 9.69 12.52 12.38
N SER A 8 10.10 13.76 12.70
CA SER A 8 10.54 14.73 11.70
C SER A 8 11.81 14.27 10.96
N GLN A 9 12.78 13.68 11.65
CA GLN A 9 14.01 13.15 11.03
C GLN A 9 13.70 11.95 10.12
N VAL A 10 12.91 10.99 10.58
CA VAL A 10 12.53 9.82 9.80
C VAL A 10 11.73 10.24 8.55
N ARG A 11 10.80 11.20 8.70
CA ARG A 11 10.09 11.80 7.57
C ARG A 11 11.04 12.49 6.58
N ALA A 12 12.01 13.25 7.06
CA ALA A 12 12.97 13.92 6.20
C ALA A 12 13.81 12.91 5.38
N ILE A 13 14.20 11.78 5.95
CA ILE A 13 14.92 10.72 5.23
C ILE A 13 14.03 10.12 4.14
N PHE A 14 12.75 9.86 4.44
CA PHE A 14 11.80 9.35 3.47
C PHE A 14 11.68 10.28 2.26
N PHE A 15 11.39 11.56 2.50
CA PHE A 15 11.16 12.53 1.43
C PHE A 15 12.44 13.02 0.73
N ARG A 16 13.63 12.78 1.27
CA ARG A 16 14.91 13.04 0.58
C ARG A 16 15.35 11.89 -0.34
N SER A 17 14.75 10.74 -0.22
CA SER A 17 15.08 9.59 -1.06
C SER A 17 14.39 9.70 -2.41
N LYS A 18 15.15 10.04 -3.45
CA LYS A 18 14.64 10.16 -4.83
C LYS A 18 13.97 8.87 -5.29
N GLU A 19 14.57 7.71 -4.99
CA GLU A 19 14.06 6.39 -5.40
C GLU A 19 12.68 6.11 -4.78
N MET A 20 12.52 6.40 -3.49
CA MET A 20 11.24 6.19 -2.80
C MET A 20 10.14 7.10 -3.36
N ILE A 21 10.46 8.37 -3.62
CA ILE A 21 9.52 9.33 -4.21
C ILE A 21 9.13 8.89 -5.62
N VAL A 22 10.10 8.48 -6.45
CA VAL A 22 9.84 8.03 -7.83
C VAL A 22 8.93 6.81 -7.83
N VAL A 23 9.24 5.78 -7.03
CA VAL A 23 8.40 4.57 -6.94
C VAL A 23 6.98 4.91 -6.47
N LEU A 24 6.85 5.73 -5.43
CA LEU A 24 5.55 6.13 -4.91
C LEU A 24 4.76 6.96 -5.94
N SER A 25 5.42 7.89 -6.63
CA SER A 25 4.80 8.73 -7.65
C SER A 25 4.35 7.93 -8.87
N LEU A 26 5.16 6.99 -9.35
CA LEU A 26 4.81 6.10 -10.46
C LEU A 26 3.63 5.20 -10.08
N PHE A 27 3.65 4.66 -8.87
CA PHE A 27 2.53 3.85 -8.37
C PHE A 27 1.25 4.67 -8.28
N PHE A 28 1.31 5.88 -7.72
CA PHE A 28 0.16 6.77 -7.65
C PHE A 28 -0.35 7.18 -9.04
N ALA A 29 0.55 7.53 -9.95
CA ALA A 29 0.20 7.86 -11.34
C ALA A 29 -0.48 6.69 -12.06
N SER A 30 -0.03 5.45 -11.84
CA SER A 30 -0.66 4.26 -12.41
C SER A 30 -2.09 4.05 -11.90
N ILE A 31 -2.33 4.29 -10.61
CA ILE A 31 -3.67 4.20 -10.01
C ILE A 31 -4.59 5.29 -10.57
N VAL A 32 -4.12 6.54 -10.64
CA VAL A 32 -4.89 7.66 -11.20
C VAL A 32 -5.21 7.40 -12.67
N GLY A 33 -4.23 6.93 -13.45
CA GLY A 33 -4.42 6.56 -14.86
C GLY A 33 -5.46 5.46 -15.06
N ALA A 34 -5.40 4.41 -14.24
CA ALA A 34 -6.37 3.32 -14.27
C ALA A 34 -7.78 3.80 -13.87
N ALA A 35 -7.88 4.66 -12.84
CA ALA A 35 -9.14 5.24 -12.42
C ALA A 35 -9.76 6.12 -13.52
N ALA A 36 -8.96 6.98 -14.14
CA ALA A 36 -9.40 7.82 -15.25
C ALA A 36 -9.88 6.97 -16.44
N TRP A 37 -9.09 5.95 -16.82
CA TRP A 37 -9.47 5.04 -17.91
C TRP A 37 -10.77 4.29 -17.60
N GLN A 38 -10.96 3.80 -16.38
CA GLN A 38 -12.18 3.11 -15.97
C GLN A 38 -13.39 4.07 -15.98
N MET A 39 -13.19 5.33 -15.58
CA MET A 39 -14.25 6.35 -15.62
C MET A 39 -14.68 6.72 -17.03
N THR A 40 -13.77 6.68 -18.01
CA THR A 40 -14.10 6.99 -19.42
C THR A 40 -14.71 5.81 -20.16
N ARG A 41 -14.49 4.57 -19.69
CA ARG A 41 -14.99 3.37 -20.37
C ARG A 41 -16.50 3.28 -20.27
N ALA A 42 -17.16 3.09 -21.42
CA ALA A 42 -18.57 2.72 -21.47
C ALA A 42 -18.69 1.24 -21.05
N ILE A 43 -19.50 0.96 -20.03
CA ILE A 43 -19.84 -0.41 -19.68
C ILE A 43 -21.11 -0.77 -20.45
N SER A 44 -20.94 -1.64 -21.44
CA SER A 44 -22.04 -2.15 -22.29
C SER A 44 -22.60 -3.49 -21.83
N THR A 45 -22.19 -3.95 -20.65
CA THR A 45 -22.49 -5.28 -20.14
C THR A 45 -23.67 -5.28 -19.17
N LEU A 46 -24.28 -6.46 -18.99
CA LEU A 46 -25.36 -6.72 -18.04
C LEU A 46 -25.00 -6.27 -16.61
N CYS A 47 -26.01 -5.91 -15.82
CA CYS A 47 -25.84 -5.29 -14.50
C CYS A 47 -24.82 -5.97 -13.55
N ASP A 48 -24.84 -7.31 -13.49
CA ASP A 48 -23.96 -8.04 -12.58
C ASP A 48 -22.49 -7.97 -13.00
N ASP A 49 -22.22 -8.06 -14.29
CA ASP A 49 -20.86 -7.94 -14.83
C ASP A 49 -20.32 -6.52 -14.70
N ALA A 50 -21.19 -5.50 -14.78
CA ALA A 50 -20.79 -4.11 -14.60
C ALA A 50 -20.33 -3.81 -13.17
N ALA A 51 -21.04 -4.34 -12.17
CA ALA A 51 -20.68 -4.16 -10.76
C ALA A 51 -19.37 -4.89 -10.42
N LEU A 52 -19.18 -6.12 -10.88
CA LEU A 52 -17.95 -6.89 -10.70
C LEU A 52 -16.77 -6.24 -11.45
N GLY A 53 -16.97 -5.84 -12.70
CA GLY A 53 -15.94 -5.19 -13.50
C GLY A 53 -15.51 -3.82 -12.96
N ALA A 54 -16.40 -3.10 -12.26
CA ALA A 54 -16.06 -1.84 -11.62
C ALA A 54 -15.05 -2.03 -10.47
N LEU A 55 -15.08 -3.18 -9.78
CA LEU A 55 -14.22 -3.47 -8.65
C LEU A 55 -12.95 -4.26 -9.03
N ASP A 56 -12.92 -4.86 -10.20
CA ASP A 56 -11.81 -5.72 -10.64
C ASP A 56 -10.47 -4.96 -10.65
N ILE A 57 -10.43 -3.76 -11.24
CA ILE A 57 -9.22 -2.96 -11.31
C ILE A 57 -8.74 -2.50 -9.92
N PRO A 58 -9.58 -1.90 -9.06
CA PRO A 58 -9.18 -1.58 -7.70
C PRO A 58 -8.62 -2.78 -6.93
N LEU A 59 -9.23 -3.95 -7.04
CA LEU A 59 -8.78 -5.15 -6.35
C LEU A 59 -7.40 -5.65 -6.85
N LYS A 60 -7.14 -5.58 -8.14
CA LYS A 60 -5.83 -5.92 -8.72
C LYS A 60 -4.69 -5.03 -8.18
N PHE A 61 -4.97 -3.79 -7.83
CA PHE A 61 -4.00 -2.92 -7.19
C PHE A 61 -3.61 -3.34 -5.77
N SER A 62 -4.36 -4.23 -5.12
CA SER A 62 -3.99 -4.76 -3.81
C SER A 62 -2.68 -5.53 -3.86
N LEU A 63 -2.47 -6.33 -4.91
CA LEU A 63 -1.25 -7.08 -5.14
C LEU A 63 -0.05 -6.15 -5.42
N ALA A 64 -0.26 -5.16 -6.29
CA ALA A 64 0.76 -4.16 -6.59
C ALA A 64 1.12 -3.33 -5.34
N SER A 65 0.13 -2.97 -4.51
CA SER A 65 0.36 -2.25 -3.27
C SER A 65 1.18 -3.06 -2.27
N PHE A 66 0.93 -4.38 -2.19
CA PHE A 66 1.74 -5.26 -1.35
C PHE A 66 3.22 -5.21 -1.74
N ALA A 67 3.54 -5.35 -3.02
CA ALA A 67 4.91 -5.31 -3.51
C ALA A 67 5.56 -3.93 -3.26
N VAL A 68 4.86 -2.85 -3.60
CA VAL A 68 5.36 -1.47 -3.46
C VAL A 68 5.58 -1.11 -1.99
N PHE A 69 4.63 -1.36 -1.10
CA PHE A 69 4.78 -1.01 0.31
C PHE A 69 5.81 -1.88 1.03
N SER A 70 5.95 -3.15 0.67
CA SER A 70 7.04 -4.00 1.19
C SER A 70 8.41 -3.46 0.78
N PHE A 71 8.57 -3.08 -0.49
CA PHE A 71 9.80 -2.51 -1.01
C PHE A 71 10.15 -1.17 -0.34
N LEU A 72 9.19 -0.25 -0.28
CA LEU A 72 9.39 1.07 0.33
C LEU A 72 9.77 0.96 1.80
N ALA A 73 9.10 0.06 2.54
CA ALA A 73 9.37 -0.15 3.95
C ALA A 73 10.75 -0.76 4.20
N PHE A 74 11.16 -1.70 3.34
CA PHE A 74 12.51 -2.26 3.38
C PHE A 74 13.56 -1.19 3.10
N GLU A 75 13.42 -0.44 2.01
CA GLU A 75 14.36 0.58 1.58
C GLU A 75 14.50 1.70 2.63
N MET A 76 13.39 2.13 3.21
CA MET A 76 13.41 3.10 4.30
C MET A 76 14.20 2.59 5.51
N SER A 77 13.94 1.36 5.93
CA SER A 77 14.64 0.74 7.06
C SER A 77 16.12 0.52 6.77
N TYR A 78 16.46 0.18 5.52
CA TYR A 78 17.84 0.05 5.06
C TYR A 78 18.58 1.39 5.11
N LYS A 79 17.96 2.48 4.61
CA LYS A 79 18.53 3.82 4.64
C LYS A 79 18.72 4.35 6.05
N LEU A 80 17.76 4.12 6.95
CA LEU A 80 17.88 4.53 8.35
C LEU A 80 19.10 3.87 9.03
N ARG A 81 19.37 2.60 8.72
CA ARG A 81 20.59 1.92 9.20
C ARG A 81 21.85 2.46 8.56
N ARG A 82 21.83 2.71 7.25
CA ARG A 82 22.97 3.27 6.52
C ARG A 82 23.38 4.64 7.06
N TYR A 83 22.39 5.47 7.46
CA TYR A 83 22.65 6.77 8.09
C TYR A 83 23.03 6.66 9.58
N LYS A 84 23.26 5.44 10.09
CA LYS A 84 23.66 5.18 11.47
C LYS A 84 22.74 5.82 12.52
N LEU A 85 21.47 6.01 12.18
CA LEU A 85 20.51 6.61 13.10
C LEU A 85 20.38 5.75 14.38
N ASP A 86 20.52 4.44 14.22
CA ASP A 86 20.51 3.48 15.33
C ASP A 86 21.70 3.71 16.29
N GLU A 87 22.87 4.07 15.74
CA GLU A 87 24.08 4.34 16.54
C GLU A 87 23.99 5.71 17.22
N CYS A 88 23.49 6.73 16.52
CA CYS A 88 23.27 8.06 17.10
C CYS A 88 22.25 8.06 18.23
N MET A 89 21.34 7.10 18.26
CA MET A 89 20.29 6.97 19.27
C MET A 89 20.60 5.90 20.34
N ASN A 90 21.75 5.24 20.29
CA ASN A 90 22.10 4.18 21.26
C ASN A 90 22.11 4.65 22.73
N THR A 91 22.24 5.95 22.97
CA THR A 91 22.14 6.56 24.30
C THR A 91 20.70 6.68 24.80
N VAL A 92 19.70 6.49 23.93
CA VAL A 92 18.29 6.61 24.28
C VAL A 92 17.70 5.22 24.54
N ALA A 93 17.14 5.02 25.72
CA ALA A 93 16.47 3.78 26.08
C ALA A 93 15.37 3.46 25.03
N HIS A 94 15.39 2.21 24.55
CA HIS A 94 14.44 1.71 23.55
C HIS A 94 14.48 2.42 22.18
N ALA A 95 15.62 2.97 21.77
CA ALA A 95 15.78 3.72 20.51
C ALA A 95 15.28 2.94 19.30
N LYS A 96 15.63 1.66 19.15
CA LYS A 96 15.19 0.81 18.03
C LYS A 96 13.67 0.71 17.95
N ARG A 97 12.99 0.54 19.09
CA ARG A 97 11.53 0.49 19.15
C ARG A 97 10.89 1.82 18.74
N LYS A 98 11.48 2.94 19.18
CA LYS A 98 10.98 4.28 18.82
C LYS A 98 11.14 4.56 17.32
N ILE A 99 12.26 4.15 16.72
CA ILE A 99 12.52 4.29 15.28
C ILE A 99 11.50 3.44 14.49
N PHE A 100 11.31 2.18 14.89
CA PHE A 100 10.33 1.29 14.24
C PHE A 100 8.91 1.85 14.32
N LEU A 101 8.49 2.38 15.46
CA LEU A 101 7.19 3.02 15.63
C LEU A 101 7.06 4.29 14.77
N ALA A 102 8.13 5.10 14.67
CA ALA A 102 8.11 6.29 13.83
C ALA A 102 7.97 5.95 12.35
N GLN A 103 8.64 4.90 11.87
CA GLN A 103 8.45 4.37 10.51
C GLN A 103 7.01 3.88 10.31
N GLY A 104 6.49 3.08 11.23
CA GLY A 104 5.12 2.58 11.18
C GLY A 104 4.10 3.70 11.04
N VAL A 105 4.23 4.78 11.83
CA VAL A 105 3.34 5.95 11.74
C VAL A 105 3.37 6.58 10.34
N ILE A 106 4.55 6.73 9.74
CA ILE A 106 4.68 7.32 8.39
C ILE A 106 3.99 6.42 7.35
N PHE A 107 4.21 5.10 7.42
CA PHE A 107 3.55 4.17 6.49
C PHE A 107 2.05 4.15 6.68
N VAL A 108 1.55 4.15 7.91
CA VAL A 108 0.10 4.22 8.18
C VAL A 108 -0.50 5.48 7.57
N VAL A 109 0.15 6.64 7.69
CA VAL A 109 -0.34 7.89 7.09
C VAL A 109 -0.37 7.79 5.56
N ILE A 110 0.66 7.25 4.92
CA ILE A 110 0.70 7.08 3.46
C ILE A 110 -0.40 6.10 3.02
N ILE A 111 -0.54 4.97 3.72
CA ILE A 111 -1.57 3.96 3.43
C ILE A 111 -2.98 4.53 3.61
N LEU A 112 -3.21 5.37 4.61
CA LEU A 112 -4.49 6.06 4.79
C LEU A 112 -4.82 6.99 3.62
N ILE A 113 -3.83 7.69 3.07
CA ILE A 113 -4.02 8.53 1.87
C ILE A 113 -4.45 7.66 0.68
N PHE A 114 -3.77 6.52 0.45
CA PHE A 114 -4.14 5.58 -0.60
C PHE A 114 -5.53 4.99 -0.37
N PHE A 115 -5.83 4.58 0.85
CA PHE A 115 -7.14 4.07 1.22
C PHE A 115 -8.26 5.10 0.97
N ALA A 116 -8.04 6.35 1.35
CA ALA A 116 -8.98 7.44 1.06
C ALA A 116 -9.20 7.61 -0.45
N PHE A 117 -8.12 7.56 -1.25
CA PHE A 117 -8.22 7.63 -2.71
C PHE A 117 -9.07 6.50 -3.30
N PHE A 118 -8.86 5.25 -2.89
CA PHE A 118 -9.65 4.12 -3.35
C PHE A 118 -11.12 4.21 -2.93
N ASN A 119 -11.41 4.74 -1.74
CA ASN A 119 -12.79 4.99 -1.32
C ASN A 119 -13.47 6.05 -2.19
N ILE A 120 -12.78 7.16 -2.49
CA ILE A 120 -13.28 8.20 -3.40
C ILE A 120 -13.53 7.61 -4.79
N TRP A 121 -12.59 6.84 -5.32
CA TRP A 121 -12.75 6.15 -6.60
C TRP A 121 -13.97 5.23 -6.60
N SER A 122 -14.12 4.39 -5.59
CA SER A 122 -15.28 3.49 -5.46
C SER A 122 -16.60 4.25 -5.38
N LEU A 123 -16.64 5.38 -4.64
CA LEU A 123 -17.82 6.24 -4.58
C LEU A 123 -18.16 6.87 -5.93
N LEU A 124 -17.17 7.33 -6.69
CA LEU A 124 -17.37 7.88 -8.03
C LEU A 124 -17.91 6.82 -8.99
N LEU A 125 -17.39 5.59 -8.93
CA LEU A 125 -17.93 4.47 -9.70
C LEU A 125 -19.37 4.15 -9.29
N PHE A 126 -19.65 4.14 -7.98
CA PHE A 126 -21.00 3.95 -7.47
C PHE A 126 -21.97 5.00 -8.03
N VAL A 127 -21.61 6.27 -7.99
CA VAL A 127 -22.44 7.36 -8.53
C VAL A 127 -22.64 7.22 -10.03
N LYS A 128 -21.58 6.84 -10.77
CA LYS A 128 -21.65 6.62 -12.23
C LYS A 128 -22.61 5.50 -12.61
N TYR A 129 -22.61 4.41 -11.83
CA TYR A 129 -23.39 3.20 -12.12
C TYR A 129 -24.63 3.05 -11.25
N ARG A 130 -25.07 4.09 -10.54
CA ARG A 130 -26.21 4.06 -9.60
C ARG A 130 -27.55 3.66 -10.24
N ASN A 131 -27.71 3.85 -11.54
CA ASN A 131 -28.93 3.51 -12.28
C ASN A 131 -29.06 1.99 -12.52
N PHE A 132 -28.03 1.22 -12.25
CA PHE A 132 -28.11 -0.23 -12.27
C PHE A 132 -28.62 -0.71 -10.90
N ASN A 133 -29.77 -1.39 -10.87
CA ASN A 133 -30.41 -1.91 -9.66
C ASN A 133 -29.58 -2.99 -8.91
N CYS A 134 -28.35 -3.21 -9.34
CA CYS A 134 -27.43 -4.24 -8.80
C CYS A 134 -26.78 -3.85 -7.47
N TRP A 135 -26.86 -2.59 -7.05
CA TRP A 135 -26.23 -2.09 -5.84
C TRP A 135 -27.11 -2.30 -4.60
N HIS A 136 -27.25 -3.55 -4.18
CA HIS A 136 -27.97 -3.90 -2.95
C HIS A 136 -27.10 -3.61 -1.72
N GLY A 137 -27.72 -3.34 -0.57
CA GLY A 137 -27.01 -2.99 0.65
C GLY A 137 -25.94 -4.01 1.08
N LYS A 138 -26.21 -5.31 0.89
CA LYS A 138 -25.21 -6.37 1.14
C LYS A 138 -23.96 -6.23 0.26
N PHE A 139 -24.13 -5.90 -1.01
CA PHE A 139 -23.04 -5.70 -1.95
C PHE A 139 -22.17 -4.50 -1.56
N ILE A 140 -22.79 -3.39 -1.14
CA ILE A 140 -22.06 -2.20 -0.66
C ILE A 140 -21.20 -2.53 0.56
N ILE A 141 -21.78 -3.23 1.55
CA ILE A 141 -21.04 -3.65 2.76
C ILE A 141 -19.87 -4.55 2.39
N GLN A 142 -20.10 -5.54 1.53
CA GLN A 142 -19.04 -6.46 1.10
C GLN A 142 -17.94 -5.72 0.33
N THR A 143 -18.31 -4.75 -0.52
CA THR A 143 -17.35 -3.91 -1.23
C THR A 143 -16.49 -3.09 -0.29
N VAL A 144 -17.10 -2.41 0.69
CA VAL A 144 -16.38 -1.63 1.68
C VAL A 144 -15.44 -2.52 2.50
N LEU A 145 -15.89 -3.71 2.88
CA LEU A 145 -15.08 -4.67 3.63
C LEU A 145 -13.88 -5.16 2.79
N ASN A 146 -14.10 -5.50 1.54
CA ASN A 146 -13.05 -5.92 0.61
C ASN A 146 -12.03 -4.78 0.37
N MET A 147 -12.49 -3.55 0.22
CA MET A 147 -11.62 -2.38 0.09
C MET A 147 -10.80 -2.14 1.36
N LEU A 148 -11.40 -2.30 2.54
CA LEU A 148 -10.69 -2.18 3.81
C LEU A 148 -9.59 -3.26 3.92
N LEU A 149 -9.91 -4.50 3.59
CA LEU A 149 -8.94 -5.60 3.62
C LEU A 149 -7.81 -5.36 2.60
N SER A 150 -8.15 -5.12 1.34
CA SER A 150 -7.20 -5.06 0.24
C SER A 150 -6.35 -3.78 0.21
N HIS A 151 -6.91 -2.63 0.57
CA HIS A 151 -6.24 -1.34 0.44
C HIS A 151 -5.77 -0.71 1.76
N PHE A 152 -6.10 -1.31 2.89
CA PHE A 152 -5.59 -0.89 4.18
C PHE A 152 -4.80 -1.99 4.88
N PHE A 153 -5.40 -3.14 5.15
CA PHE A 153 -4.71 -4.20 5.90
C PHE A 153 -3.58 -4.84 5.11
N VAL A 154 -3.77 -5.15 3.82
CA VAL A 154 -2.72 -5.74 2.98
C VAL A 154 -1.48 -4.84 2.90
N PRO A 155 -1.57 -3.53 2.59
CA PRO A 155 -0.42 -2.63 2.62
C PRO A 155 0.22 -2.49 4.01
N CYS A 156 -0.57 -2.51 5.09
CA CYS A 156 -0.03 -2.47 6.46
C CYS A 156 0.82 -3.72 6.76
N CYS A 157 0.30 -4.91 6.43
CA CYS A 157 1.04 -6.16 6.55
C CYS A 157 2.30 -6.16 5.67
N ALA A 158 2.20 -5.65 4.45
CA ALA A 158 3.32 -5.52 3.52
C ALA A 158 4.41 -4.60 4.08
N ALA A 159 4.04 -3.45 4.63
CA ALA A 159 4.99 -2.52 5.25
C ALA A 159 5.67 -3.16 6.47
N ALA A 160 4.91 -3.84 7.35
CA ALA A 160 5.45 -4.54 8.51
C ALA A 160 6.43 -5.65 8.07
N MET A 161 6.08 -6.40 7.02
CA MET A 161 6.94 -7.44 6.46
C MET A 161 8.21 -6.85 5.86
N GLY A 162 8.13 -5.76 5.09
CA GLY A 162 9.30 -5.07 4.54
C GLY A 162 10.24 -4.56 5.63
N MET A 163 9.70 -3.94 6.69
CA MET A 163 10.48 -3.51 7.85
C MET A 163 11.18 -4.69 8.53
N SER A 164 10.47 -5.79 8.74
CA SER A 164 11.01 -7.00 9.37
C SER A 164 12.06 -7.68 8.50
N ALA A 165 11.81 -7.78 7.19
CA ALA A 165 12.75 -8.33 6.21
C ALA A 165 14.06 -7.54 6.20
N SER A 166 14.00 -6.23 6.40
CA SER A 166 15.19 -5.39 6.49
C SER A 166 16.13 -5.79 7.65
N LEU A 167 15.62 -6.41 8.71
CA LEU A 167 16.44 -6.91 9.82
C LEU A 167 17.20 -8.18 9.43
N LEU A 168 16.61 -9.00 8.56
CA LEU A 168 17.17 -10.29 8.12
C LEU A 168 18.12 -10.12 6.93
N PHE A 169 17.77 -9.26 5.98
CA PHE A 169 18.51 -9.10 4.74
C PHE A 169 19.29 -7.78 4.71
N ARG A 170 20.59 -7.88 4.42
CA ARG A 170 21.45 -6.71 4.23
C ARG A 170 21.36 -6.11 2.82
N ARG A 171 20.81 -6.84 1.85
CA ARG A 171 20.69 -6.43 0.45
C ARG A 171 19.24 -6.49 -0.01
N ILE A 172 18.90 -5.60 -0.92
CA ILE A 172 17.55 -5.47 -1.51
C ILE A 172 17.08 -6.76 -2.22
N ASN A 173 18.01 -7.51 -2.79
CA ASN A 173 17.71 -8.78 -3.48
C ASN A 173 17.04 -9.80 -2.55
N GLY A 174 17.38 -9.80 -1.26
CA GLY A 174 16.73 -10.66 -0.29
C GLY A 174 15.26 -10.25 -0.04
N CYS A 175 14.98 -8.95 -0.01
CA CYS A 175 13.60 -8.46 0.10
C CYS A 175 12.78 -8.81 -1.14
N LEU A 176 13.33 -8.61 -2.34
CA LEU A 176 12.66 -8.99 -3.58
C LEU A 176 12.37 -10.48 -3.63
N GLY A 177 13.32 -11.33 -3.22
CA GLY A 177 13.11 -12.76 -3.12
C GLY A 177 11.97 -13.13 -2.15
N LEU A 178 11.90 -12.48 -0.99
CA LEU A 178 10.84 -12.72 -0.01
C LEU A 178 9.47 -12.24 -0.51
N VAL A 179 9.41 -11.07 -1.14
CA VAL A 179 8.17 -10.56 -1.76
C VAL A 179 7.68 -11.51 -2.86
N LEU A 180 8.58 -11.95 -3.75
CA LEU A 180 8.25 -12.91 -4.80
C LEU A 180 7.78 -14.24 -4.21
N PHE A 181 8.44 -14.75 -3.18
CA PHE A 181 8.04 -15.99 -2.52
C PHE A 181 6.62 -15.90 -1.93
N VAL A 182 6.29 -14.79 -1.27
CA VAL A 182 4.94 -14.56 -0.72
C VAL A 182 3.91 -14.40 -1.83
N LEU A 183 4.24 -13.70 -2.92
CA LEU A 183 3.33 -13.51 -4.06
C LEU A 183 3.06 -14.82 -4.79
N LEU A 184 4.08 -15.65 -5.01
CA LEU A 184 3.96 -16.94 -5.69
C LEU A 184 3.32 -18.01 -4.81
N GLY A 185 3.57 -17.98 -3.51
CA GLY A 185 2.99 -18.92 -2.54
C GLY A 185 1.59 -18.55 -2.08
N SER A 186 1.06 -17.39 -2.46
CA SER A 186 -0.28 -16.98 -2.08
C SER A 186 -1.34 -17.67 -2.95
N PRO A 187 -2.55 -17.96 -2.43
CA PRO A 187 -3.66 -18.50 -3.23
C PRO A 187 -4.07 -17.59 -4.39
N LEU A 188 -3.51 -16.35 -4.46
CA LEU A 188 -3.64 -15.45 -5.60
C LEU A 188 -2.95 -15.97 -6.87
N SER A 189 -2.01 -16.92 -6.77
CA SER A 189 -1.47 -17.62 -7.94
C SER A 189 -2.57 -18.37 -8.71
N ASN A 190 -3.63 -18.82 -8.01
CA ASN A 190 -4.77 -19.49 -8.64
C ASN A 190 -5.70 -18.53 -9.41
N TYR A 191 -5.55 -17.21 -9.25
CA TYR A 191 -6.31 -16.21 -10.00
C TYR A 191 -5.53 -15.66 -11.20
N LEU A 192 -4.27 -16.04 -11.36
CA LEU A 192 -3.40 -15.59 -12.46
C LEU A 192 -3.19 -16.69 -13.52
N GLY A 193 -3.65 -17.92 -13.26
CA GLY A 193 -3.75 -19.03 -14.21
C GLY A 193 -5.19 -19.18 -14.63
#